data_907508908c3adf9204a9a5a8dd1110d7
#
_entry.id   907508908c3adf9204a9a5a8dd1110d7
#
_cell.length_a   1.000
_cell.length_b   1.000
_cell.length_c   1.000
_cell.angle_alpha   90.00
_cell.angle_beta   90.00
_cell.angle_gamma   90.00
#
_symmetry.space_group_name_H-M   'P 1'
#
loop_
_entity.id
_entity.type
_entity.pdbx_description
1 polymer ?
#
loop_
_entity_poly.entity_id
_entity_poly.type
_entity_poly.pdbx_seq_one_letter_code
_entity_poly.pdbx_strand_id
1 'polypeptide(L)'
;MQTTIKFPDGKSYNTSDAIIGRGTLKGHSRETLTIKATMSYAEAAAHFVDGAVFTLTDEFGSYDWRDHGVAGAITDNRDGTITAIMGKNNTAEQDAQDEAAKAREAAETLAGQPISTPEEAAAIRMQIESVYAASDMDADGRISNRNLAPLWKPGNHKTGEVFRTHSGDDLGPEWGQVWKVYQNYDNSVYPDIAPGQSAWLTFNIPYHGTTPETALPFVPGQPAHAIYHVGEYMIFTDGYTYKCKQDTTYSPSEYADAWEKVST
;
A
#
# COMPACT_ATOMS: atom_id res chain seq x y z
N MET A 1 -39.37 -30.08 -5.49
CA MET A 1 -39.28 -28.62 -5.87
C MET A 1 -38.00 -28.42 -6.59
N GLN A 2 -38.00 -27.65 -7.66
CA GLN A 2 -36.84 -27.57 -8.55
C GLN A 2 -36.24 -26.16 -8.45
N THR A 3 -35.12 -26.03 -7.76
CA THR A 3 -34.33 -24.78 -7.75
C THR A 3 -33.52 -24.72 -9.03
N THR A 4 -33.41 -23.57 -9.64
CA THR A 4 -32.61 -23.38 -10.83
C THR A 4 -31.55 -22.31 -10.61
N ILE A 5 -30.35 -22.51 -11.21
CA ILE A 5 -29.32 -21.49 -11.31
C ILE A 5 -29.29 -20.97 -12.73
N LYS A 6 -29.26 -19.64 -12.89
CA LYS A 6 -29.17 -18.95 -14.18
C LYS A 6 -27.94 -18.07 -14.23
N PHE A 7 -27.21 -18.13 -15.34
CA PHE A 7 -26.04 -17.32 -15.61
C PHE A 7 -26.32 -16.17 -16.58
N PRO A 8 -25.46 -15.14 -16.65
CA PRO A 8 -25.66 -13.96 -17.50
C PRO A 8 -25.75 -14.28 -19.00
N ASP A 9 -25.17 -15.40 -19.44
CA ASP A 9 -25.24 -15.87 -20.84
C ASP A 9 -26.61 -16.47 -21.21
N GLY A 10 -27.55 -16.49 -20.25
CA GLY A 10 -28.90 -17.00 -20.42
C GLY A 10 -29.07 -18.49 -20.14
N LYS A 11 -27.99 -19.26 -19.93
CA LYS A 11 -28.08 -20.68 -19.60
C LYS A 11 -28.63 -20.87 -18.20
N SER A 12 -29.43 -21.93 -18.02
CA SER A 12 -30.03 -22.31 -16.75
C SER A 12 -29.86 -23.78 -16.51
N TYR A 13 -29.62 -24.16 -15.25
CA TYR A 13 -29.41 -25.53 -14.82
C TYR A 13 -30.22 -25.82 -13.56
N ASN A 14 -30.66 -27.08 -13.41
CA ASN A 14 -31.35 -27.53 -12.22
C ASN A 14 -30.35 -27.64 -11.07
N THR A 15 -30.73 -27.14 -9.91
CA THR A 15 -29.97 -27.25 -8.66
C THR A 15 -30.72 -28.12 -7.68
N SER A 16 -30.06 -29.13 -7.13
CA SER A 16 -30.63 -29.96 -6.07
C SER A 16 -30.38 -29.41 -4.68
N ASP A 17 -29.36 -28.55 -4.54
CA ASP A 17 -28.97 -27.99 -3.26
C ASP A 17 -28.19 -26.69 -3.42
N ALA A 18 -28.37 -25.74 -2.49
CA ALA A 18 -27.60 -24.50 -2.37
C ALA A 18 -27.48 -24.15 -0.88
N ILE A 19 -26.31 -24.41 -0.30
CA ILE A 19 -26.07 -24.29 1.15
C ILE A 19 -25.09 -23.17 1.43
N ILE A 20 -25.48 -22.25 2.30
CA ILE A 20 -24.60 -21.23 2.85
C ILE A 20 -23.79 -21.86 3.99
N GLY A 21 -22.50 -21.65 3.96
CA GLY A 21 -21.56 -22.13 4.95
C GLY A 21 -20.43 -21.14 5.22
N ARG A 22 -19.37 -21.62 5.80
CA ARG A 22 -18.15 -20.85 6.00
C ARG A 22 -16.94 -21.70 5.66
N GLY A 23 -15.99 -21.14 4.93
CA GLY A 23 -14.79 -21.87 4.53
C GLY A 23 -13.62 -20.92 4.24
N THR A 24 -12.42 -21.49 4.05
CA THR A 24 -11.25 -20.73 3.63
C THR A 24 -11.08 -20.88 2.12
N LEU A 25 -11.19 -19.77 1.40
CA LEU A 25 -10.94 -19.71 -0.04
C LEU A 25 -9.93 -18.61 -0.32
N LYS A 26 -8.89 -18.92 -1.12
CA LYS A 26 -7.82 -17.99 -1.49
C LYS A 26 -7.20 -17.28 -0.28
N GLY A 27 -6.88 -18.05 0.77
CA GLY A 27 -6.24 -17.54 1.98
C GLY A 27 -7.14 -16.87 3.01
N HIS A 28 -8.40 -16.56 2.68
CA HIS A 28 -9.31 -15.85 3.57
C HIS A 28 -10.47 -16.73 4.05
N SER A 29 -10.81 -16.60 5.34
CA SER A 29 -12.05 -17.16 5.88
C SER A 29 -13.24 -16.32 5.44
N ARG A 30 -14.21 -16.94 4.76
CA ARG A 30 -15.36 -16.23 4.20
C ARG A 30 -16.63 -17.05 4.22
N GLU A 31 -17.77 -16.38 4.08
CA GLU A 31 -19.03 -17.04 3.78
C GLU A 31 -18.91 -17.73 2.43
N THR A 32 -19.43 -18.94 2.34
CA THR A 32 -19.38 -19.76 1.12
C THR A 32 -20.79 -20.22 0.75
N LEU A 33 -21.05 -20.32 -0.54
CA LEU A 33 -22.23 -20.94 -1.10
C LEU A 33 -21.80 -22.22 -1.81
N THR A 34 -22.27 -23.35 -1.32
CA THR A 34 -22.08 -24.66 -1.96
C THR A 34 -23.31 -25.00 -2.80
N ILE A 35 -23.10 -25.16 -4.10
CA ILE A 35 -24.16 -25.39 -5.09
C ILE A 35 -23.99 -26.77 -5.69
N LYS A 36 -25.02 -27.60 -5.61
CA LYS A 36 -25.09 -28.89 -6.34
C LYS A 36 -26.02 -28.73 -7.55
N ALA A 37 -25.49 -28.83 -8.77
CA ALA A 37 -26.23 -28.59 -10.00
C ALA A 37 -26.07 -29.71 -11.02
N THR A 38 -27.11 -29.93 -11.84
CA THR A 38 -27.09 -30.87 -12.97
C THR A 38 -26.48 -30.20 -14.18
N MET A 39 -25.18 -30.35 -14.37
CA MET A 39 -24.42 -29.87 -15.52
C MET A 39 -23.11 -30.65 -15.66
N SER A 40 -22.47 -30.54 -16.80
CA SER A 40 -21.13 -31.12 -17.00
C SER A 40 -20.05 -30.33 -16.24
N TYR A 41 -18.93 -30.99 -15.93
CA TYR A 41 -17.77 -30.35 -15.33
C TYR A 41 -17.24 -29.19 -16.18
N ALA A 42 -17.25 -29.32 -17.52
CA ALA A 42 -16.80 -28.30 -18.45
C ALA A 42 -17.67 -27.02 -18.38
N GLU A 43 -18.99 -27.20 -18.28
CA GLU A 43 -19.92 -26.07 -18.11
C GLU A 43 -19.73 -25.42 -16.74
N ALA A 44 -19.58 -26.21 -15.69
CA ALA A 44 -19.32 -25.70 -14.35
C ALA A 44 -18.02 -24.88 -14.31
N ALA A 45 -16.93 -25.39 -14.89
CA ALA A 45 -15.64 -24.71 -14.97
C ALA A 45 -15.68 -23.41 -15.79
N ALA A 46 -16.62 -23.32 -16.75
CA ALA A 46 -16.80 -22.09 -17.52
C ALA A 46 -17.63 -21.03 -16.77
N HIS A 47 -18.50 -21.43 -15.87
CA HIS A 47 -19.43 -20.53 -15.19
C HIS A 47 -19.01 -20.14 -13.78
N PHE A 48 -18.45 -21.09 -12.98
CA PHE A 48 -18.01 -20.84 -11.61
C PHE A 48 -16.55 -20.36 -11.59
N VAL A 49 -16.33 -19.19 -12.14
CA VAL A 49 -15.02 -18.52 -12.22
C VAL A 49 -15.00 -17.30 -11.28
N ASP A 50 -13.81 -16.74 -11.06
CA ASP A 50 -13.71 -15.49 -10.30
C ASP A 50 -14.50 -14.36 -10.97
N GLY A 51 -15.27 -13.64 -10.17
CA GLY A 51 -16.16 -12.59 -10.64
C GLY A 51 -17.51 -13.11 -11.19
N ALA A 52 -17.79 -14.42 -11.08
CA ALA A 52 -19.05 -14.97 -11.53
C ALA A 52 -20.25 -14.33 -10.82
N VAL A 53 -21.29 -14.07 -11.60
CA VAL A 53 -22.60 -13.58 -11.14
C VAL A 53 -23.65 -14.59 -11.60
N PHE A 54 -24.56 -14.95 -10.74
CA PHE A 54 -25.64 -15.87 -11.08
C PHE A 54 -26.88 -15.59 -10.23
N THR A 55 -28.03 -16.06 -10.70
CA THR A 55 -29.31 -15.96 -10.01
C THR A 55 -29.78 -17.36 -9.64
N LEU A 56 -30.12 -17.57 -8.37
CA LEU A 56 -30.83 -18.77 -7.90
C LEU A 56 -32.33 -18.48 -7.81
N THR A 57 -33.14 -19.33 -8.37
CA THR A 57 -34.59 -19.21 -8.33
C THR A 57 -35.17 -20.47 -7.67
N ASP A 58 -35.95 -20.29 -6.63
CA ASP A 58 -36.72 -21.33 -5.92
C ASP A 58 -38.20 -20.93 -5.84
N GLU A 59 -38.96 -21.63 -5.02
CA GLU A 59 -40.39 -21.35 -4.79
C GLU A 59 -40.69 -20.07 -4.06
N PHE A 60 -39.68 -19.47 -3.38
CA PHE A 60 -39.81 -18.24 -2.63
C PHE A 60 -39.38 -17.01 -3.43
N GLY A 61 -38.70 -17.22 -4.55
CA GLY A 61 -38.29 -16.12 -5.42
C GLY A 61 -36.99 -16.34 -6.17
N SER A 62 -36.47 -15.24 -6.69
CA SER A 62 -35.17 -15.17 -7.40
C SER A 62 -34.19 -14.31 -6.61
N TYR A 63 -33.00 -14.81 -6.38
CA TYR A 63 -31.94 -14.17 -5.60
C TYR A 63 -30.69 -14.04 -6.43
N ASP A 64 -30.23 -12.79 -6.62
CA ASP A 64 -28.98 -12.47 -7.32
C ASP A 64 -27.77 -12.63 -6.37
N TRP A 65 -26.82 -13.45 -6.78
CA TRP A 65 -25.58 -13.72 -6.07
C TRP A 65 -24.41 -12.99 -6.75
N ARG A 66 -24.29 -11.69 -6.51
CA ARG A 66 -23.23 -10.83 -7.07
C ARG A 66 -22.03 -10.69 -6.13
N ASP A 67 -22.23 -10.95 -4.87
CA ASP A 67 -21.23 -10.80 -3.81
C ASP A 67 -20.48 -12.10 -3.48
N HIS A 68 -20.77 -13.20 -4.20
CA HIS A 68 -20.13 -14.52 -4.06
C HIS A 68 -19.33 -14.89 -5.32
N GLY A 69 -18.49 -13.98 -5.77
CA GLY A 69 -17.69 -14.14 -6.99
C GLY A 69 -16.31 -14.79 -6.80
N VAL A 70 -15.96 -15.30 -5.61
CA VAL A 70 -14.68 -15.97 -5.39
C VAL A 70 -14.83 -17.47 -5.66
N ALA A 71 -14.24 -17.95 -6.77
CA ALA A 71 -14.31 -19.34 -7.16
C ALA A 71 -13.52 -20.27 -6.22
N GLY A 72 -14.15 -21.31 -5.77
CA GLY A 72 -13.57 -22.42 -5.00
C GLY A 72 -13.46 -23.71 -5.81
N ALA A 73 -13.52 -24.83 -5.12
CA ALA A 73 -13.44 -26.15 -5.75
C ALA A 73 -14.70 -26.48 -6.56
N ILE A 74 -14.51 -27.14 -7.70
CA ILE A 74 -15.56 -27.79 -8.48
C ILE A 74 -15.30 -29.28 -8.43
N THR A 75 -16.31 -30.06 -8.03
CA THR A 75 -16.24 -31.53 -7.90
C THR A 75 -17.27 -32.17 -8.83
N ASP A 76 -16.82 -33.08 -9.66
CA ASP A 76 -17.72 -33.97 -10.42
C ASP A 76 -18.16 -35.12 -9.52
N ASN A 77 -19.45 -35.21 -9.24
CA ASN A 77 -20.03 -36.24 -8.37
C ASN A 77 -20.22 -37.60 -9.07
N ARG A 78 -19.93 -37.69 -10.38
CA ARG A 78 -20.07 -38.91 -11.22
C ARG A 78 -21.52 -39.47 -11.29
N ASP A 79 -22.49 -38.65 -10.90
CA ASP A 79 -23.93 -38.95 -10.95
C ASP A 79 -24.68 -38.02 -11.92
N GLY A 80 -23.93 -37.30 -12.77
CA GLY A 80 -24.49 -36.29 -13.67
C GLY A 80 -24.67 -34.93 -12.99
N THR A 81 -24.18 -34.77 -11.76
CA THR A 81 -24.17 -33.52 -11.03
C THR A 81 -22.75 -33.06 -10.72
N ILE A 82 -22.59 -31.78 -10.52
CA ILE A 82 -21.38 -31.17 -9.95
C ILE A 82 -21.69 -30.54 -8.60
N THR A 83 -20.67 -30.39 -7.79
CA THR A 83 -20.69 -29.51 -6.61
C THR A 83 -19.67 -28.38 -6.83
N ALA A 84 -20.14 -27.14 -6.81
CA ALA A 84 -19.30 -25.94 -6.90
C ALA A 84 -19.38 -25.15 -5.60
N ILE A 85 -18.25 -24.58 -5.19
CA ILE A 85 -18.16 -23.70 -4.03
C ILE A 85 -17.83 -22.30 -4.51
N MET A 86 -18.66 -21.33 -4.15
CA MET A 86 -18.43 -19.92 -4.40
C MET A 86 -18.32 -19.18 -3.07
N GLY A 87 -17.34 -18.31 -2.93
CA GLY A 87 -17.13 -17.54 -1.71
C GLY A 87 -17.49 -16.07 -1.90
N LYS A 88 -17.81 -15.43 -0.78
CA LYS A 88 -18.07 -14.00 -0.74
C LYS A 88 -16.84 -13.22 -1.19
N ASN A 89 -17.05 -12.15 -1.91
CA ASN A 89 -15.99 -11.29 -2.43
C ASN A 89 -15.13 -10.75 -1.29
N ASN A 90 -13.88 -10.43 -1.60
CA ASN A 90 -12.97 -9.81 -0.65
C ASN A 90 -13.55 -8.46 -0.16
N THR A 91 -13.23 -8.14 1.08
CA THR A 91 -13.32 -6.75 1.54
C THR A 91 -12.11 -5.97 1.02
N ALA A 92 -12.19 -4.63 1.01
CA ALA A 92 -11.06 -3.78 0.63
C ALA A 92 -9.80 -4.06 1.50
N GLU A 93 -10.00 -4.41 2.78
CA GLU A 93 -8.91 -4.80 3.69
C GLU A 93 -8.24 -6.12 3.25
N GLN A 94 -9.02 -7.11 2.83
CA GLN A 94 -8.49 -8.38 2.33
C GLN A 94 -7.73 -8.20 1.02
N ASP A 95 -8.22 -7.36 0.12
CA ASP A 95 -7.53 -7.04 -1.13
C ASP A 95 -6.20 -6.34 -0.85
N ALA A 96 -6.17 -5.40 0.10
CA ALA A 96 -4.93 -4.73 0.51
C ALA A 96 -3.92 -5.70 1.14
N GLN A 97 -4.38 -6.68 1.95
CA GLN A 97 -3.54 -7.73 2.52
C GLN A 97 -2.95 -8.64 1.44
N ASP A 98 -3.74 -9.03 0.44
CA ASP A 98 -3.28 -9.87 -0.68
C ASP A 98 -2.23 -9.14 -1.53
N GLU A 99 -2.43 -7.85 -1.81
CA GLU A 99 -1.45 -7.03 -2.54
C GLU A 99 -0.15 -6.84 -1.74
N ALA A 100 -0.24 -6.62 -0.43
CA ALA A 100 0.94 -6.53 0.44
C ALA A 100 1.71 -7.87 0.49
N ALA A 101 0.99 -9.01 0.52
CA ALA A 101 1.62 -10.33 0.49
C ALA A 101 2.36 -10.59 -0.83
N LYS A 102 1.76 -10.24 -1.97
CA LYS A 102 2.40 -10.35 -3.30
C LYS A 102 3.65 -9.46 -3.41
N ALA A 103 3.56 -8.23 -2.91
CA ALA A 103 4.70 -7.31 -2.90
C ALA A 103 5.85 -7.85 -2.05
N ARG A 104 5.54 -8.47 -0.91
CA ARG A 104 6.53 -9.11 -0.04
C ARG A 104 7.20 -10.32 -0.72
N GLU A 105 6.42 -11.20 -1.33
CA GLU A 105 6.93 -12.37 -2.06
C GLU A 105 7.85 -11.95 -3.22
N ALA A 106 7.46 -10.91 -3.97
CA ALA A 106 8.29 -10.34 -5.03
C ALA A 106 9.60 -9.77 -4.48
N ALA A 107 9.56 -9.08 -3.34
CA ALA A 107 10.74 -8.54 -2.68
C ALA A 107 11.66 -9.66 -2.15
N GLU A 108 11.11 -10.73 -1.56
CA GLU A 108 11.86 -11.88 -1.09
C GLU A 108 12.51 -12.64 -2.25
N THR A 109 11.82 -12.76 -3.39
CA THR A 109 12.36 -13.37 -4.61
C THR A 109 13.54 -12.57 -5.18
N LEU A 110 13.43 -11.24 -5.20
CA LEU A 110 14.51 -10.35 -5.61
C LEU A 110 15.70 -10.39 -4.65
N ALA A 111 15.44 -10.44 -3.34
CA ALA A 111 16.50 -10.51 -2.32
C ALA A 111 17.29 -11.84 -2.36
N GLY A 112 16.67 -12.91 -2.84
CA GLY A 112 17.31 -14.23 -3.00
C GLY A 112 18.13 -14.39 -4.27
N GLN A 113 18.09 -13.46 -5.21
CA GLN A 113 18.89 -13.54 -6.44
C GLN A 113 20.29 -12.98 -6.21
N PRO A 114 21.35 -13.73 -6.57
CA PRO A 114 22.70 -13.21 -6.49
C PRO A 114 22.86 -12.06 -7.50
N ILE A 115 23.14 -10.87 -6.98
CA ILE A 115 23.49 -9.71 -7.82
C ILE A 115 24.91 -9.92 -8.31
N SER A 116 25.09 -10.19 -9.59
CA SER A 116 26.38 -10.59 -10.16
C SER A 116 27.14 -9.43 -10.81
N THR A 117 26.43 -8.36 -11.20
CA THR A 117 27.07 -7.20 -11.84
C THR A 117 26.61 -5.87 -11.23
N PRO A 118 27.43 -4.79 -11.33
CA PRO A 118 27.04 -3.44 -10.94
C PRO A 118 25.81 -2.93 -11.71
N GLU A 119 25.64 -3.34 -12.97
CA GLU A 119 24.51 -2.97 -13.82
C GLU A 119 23.21 -3.59 -13.31
N GLU A 120 23.22 -4.86 -12.91
CA GLU A 120 22.07 -5.52 -12.28
C GLU A 120 21.70 -4.85 -10.94
N ALA A 121 22.71 -4.54 -10.13
CA ALA A 121 22.49 -3.81 -8.87
C ALA A 121 21.84 -2.44 -9.12
N ALA A 122 22.29 -1.71 -10.13
CA ALA A 122 21.72 -0.41 -10.51
C ALA A 122 20.27 -0.55 -11.02
N ALA A 123 19.97 -1.58 -11.83
CA ALA A 123 18.63 -1.83 -12.34
C ALA A 123 17.65 -2.16 -11.20
N ILE A 124 18.06 -3.03 -10.26
CA ILE A 124 17.27 -3.36 -9.07
C ILE A 124 17.04 -2.11 -8.22
N ARG A 125 18.07 -1.29 -8.02
CA ARG A 125 17.97 -0.04 -7.27
C ARG A 125 16.94 0.90 -7.89
N MET A 126 16.99 1.11 -9.21
CA MET A 126 16.04 1.95 -9.94
C MET A 126 14.60 1.43 -9.80
N GLN A 127 14.41 0.12 -9.82
CA GLN A 127 13.09 -0.48 -9.63
C GLN A 127 12.56 -0.24 -8.21
N ILE A 128 13.38 -0.44 -7.20
CA ILE A 128 13.03 -0.15 -5.79
C ILE A 128 12.65 1.31 -5.61
N GLU A 129 13.46 2.23 -6.13
CA GLU A 129 13.22 3.67 -6.08
C GLU A 129 11.91 4.06 -6.78
N SER A 130 11.60 3.44 -7.91
CA SER A 130 10.34 3.64 -8.64
C SER A 130 9.13 3.17 -7.84
N VAL A 131 9.22 1.99 -7.22
CA VAL A 131 8.14 1.45 -6.36
C VAL A 131 7.94 2.34 -5.14
N TYR A 132 9.02 2.77 -4.49
CA TYR A 132 8.94 3.70 -3.36
C TYR A 132 8.27 5.02 -3.77
N ALA A 133 8.66 5.59 -4.91
CA ALA A 133 8.10 6.86 -5.39
C ALA A 133 6.59 6.76 -5.71
N ALA A 134 6.16 5.64 -6.30
CA ALA A 134 4.77 5.39 -6.69
C ALA A 134 3.85 4.96 -5.53
N SER A 135 4.41 4.61 -4.36
CA SER A 135 3.62 4.11 -3.23
C SER A 135 2.77 5.19 -2.57
N ASP A 136 1.61 4.81 -2.01
CA ASP A 136 0.73 5.68 -1.23
C ASP A 136 1.09 5.69 0.28
N MET A 137 2.37 5.51 0.60
CA MET A 137 2.84 5.57 1.98
C MET A 137 2.57 6.95 2.59
N ASP A 138 2.09 6.95 3.83
CA ASP A 138 2.03 8.15 4.67
C ASP A 138 3.43 8.63 5.10
N ALA A 139 3.49 9.67 5.89
CA ALA A 139 4.76 10.25 6.35
C ALA A 139 5.61 9.23 7.12
N ASP A 140 5.02 8.48 8.04
CA ASP A 140 5.72 7.49 8.86
C ASP A 140 6.24 6.32 8.01
N GLY A 141 5.45 5.85 7.06
CA GLY A 141 5.86 4.84 6.07
C GLY A 141 7.01 5.32 5.20
N ARG A 142 6.97 6.57 4.72
CA ARG A 142 8.05 7.20 3.95
C ARG A 142 9.34 7.29 4.76
N ILE A 143 9.25 7.72 6.00
CA ILE A 143 10.40 7.87 6.89
C ILE A 143 11.00 6.51 7.26
N SER A 144 10.18 5.54 7.62
CA SER A 144 10.63 4.20 8.01
C SER A 144 11.37 3.48 6.86
N ASN A 145 10.97 3.76 5.61
CA ASN A 145 11.56 3.15 4.41
C ASN A 145 12.46 4.12 3.63
N ARG A 146 12.96 5.20 4.25
CA ARG A 146 13.71 6.25 3.55
C ARG A 146 14.98 5.79 2.84
N ASN A 147 15.57 4.69 3.28
CA ASN A 147 16.71 4.06 2.62
C ASN A 147 16.38 3.55 1.20
N LEU A 148 15.10 3.35 0.89
CA LEU A 148 14.61 2.96 -0.43
C LEU A 148 14.33 4.16 -1.34
N ALA A 149 14.25 5.37 -0.76
CA ALA A 149 14.00 6.59 -1.51
C ALA A 149 15.13 6.88 -2.51
N PRO A 150 14.80 7.46 -3.69
CA PRO A 150 15.80 7.96 -4.62
C PRO A 150 16.75 8.95 -3.93
N LEU A 151 18.03 8.88 -4.26
CA LEU A 151 18.97 9.89 -3.83
C LEU A 151 18.78 11.15 -4.66
N TRP A 152 18.64 12.29 -4.00
CA TRP A 152 18.58 13.57 -4.68
C TRP A 152 19.81 13.81 -5.57
N LYS A 153 19.57 14.38 -6.73
CA LYS A 153 20.61 14.81 -7.69
C LYS A 153 20.22 16.17 -8.24
N PRO A 154 21.20 17.06 -8.55
CA PRO A 154 20.92 18.30 -9.24
C PRO A 154 20.18 18.06 -10.55
N GLY A 155 19.21 18.91 -10.89
CA GLY A 155 18.46 18.78 -12.12
C GLY A 155 17.05 19.37 -12.04
N ASN A 156 16.21 18.89 -12.93
CA ASN A 156 14.83 19.31 -13.05
C ASN A 156 13.92 18.45 -12.15
N HIS A 157 13.29 19.07 -11.18
CA HIS A 157 12.43 18.42 -10.20
C HIS A 157 10.99 18.87 -10.34
N LYS A 158 10.07 17.92 -10.14
CA LYS A 158 8.63 18.16 -10.28
C LYS A 158 7.90 17.97 -8.95
N THR A 159 6.88 18.78 -8.76
CA THR A 159 5.98 18.70 -7.60
C THR A 159 5.52 17.26 -7.36
N GLY A 160 5.67 16.81 -6.12
CA GLY A 160 5.29 15.47 -5.69
C GLY A 160 6.43 14.46 -5.72
N GLU A 161 7.57 14.74 -6.37
CA GLU A 161 8.75 13.88 -6.27
C GLU A 161 9.20 13.74 -4.82
N VAL A 162 9.64 12.52 -4.46
CA VAL A 162 10.13 12.19 -3.12
C VAL A 162 11.54 11.66 -3.24
N PHE A 163 12.44 12.14 -2.41
CA PHE A 163 13.85 11.75 -2.39
C PHE A 163 14.47 11.92 -1.01
N ARG A 164 15.66 11.39 -0.84
CA ARG A 164 16.55 11.65 0.31
C ARG A 164 17.80 12.36 -0.14
N THR A 165 18.42 13.13 0.73
CA THR A 165 19.60 13.93 0.39
C THR A 165 20.92 13.22 0.65
N HIS A 166 20.91 12.09 1.36
CA HIS A 166 22.17 11.40 1.70
C HIS A 166 22.12 9.90 1.47
N SER A 167 23.29 9.31 1.16
CA SER A 167 23.49 7.87 1.02
C SER A 167 24.25 7.33 2.23
N GLY A 168 23.75 6.26 2.83
CA GLY A 168 24.43 5.57 3.89
C GLY A 168 24.00 5.98 5.29
N ASP A 169 24.84 5.64 6.28
CA ASP A 169 24.56 5.77 7.71
C ASP A 169 24.96 7.15 8.29
N ASP A 170 25.28 8.08 7.44
CA ASP A 170 25.68 9.43 7.84
C ASP A 170 24.44 10.24 8.18
N LEU A 171 24.18 10.34 9.49
CA LEU A 171 22.97 10.94 10.06
C LEU A 171 23.21 12.38 10.54
N GLY A 172 23.77 13.22 9.66
CA GLY A 172 23.73 14.67 9.90
C GLY A 172 22.27 15.16 9.95
N PRO A 173 21.97 16.34 10.50
CA PRO A 173 20.60 16.86 10.63
C PRO A 173 19.84 16.87 9.29
N GLU A 174 20.50 17.17 8.20
CA GLU A 174 19.95 17.16 6.84
C GLU A 174 19.95 15.78 6.19
N TRP A 175 20.69 14.83 6.72
CA TRP A 175 21.02 13.57 6.07
C TRP A 175 19.98 12.46 6.29
N GLY A 176 19.31 12.48 7.43
CA GLY A 176 18.23 11.56 7.72
C GLY A 176 16.91 11.94 7.07
N GLN A 177 16.83 13.09 6.41
CA GLN A 177 15.58 13.65 5.90
C GLN A 177 15.10 12.96 4.63
N VAL A 178 13.77 12.81 4.55
CA VAL A 178 13.03 12.54 3.33
C VAL A 178 12.32 13.82 2.94
N TRP A 179 12.44 14.18 1.68
CA TRP A 179 11.94 15.42 1.14
C TRP A 179 10.87 15.15 0.08
N LYS A 180 9.91 16.05 0.01
CA LYS A 180 8.92 16.12 -1.06
C LYS A 180 9.09 17.44 -1.80
N VAL A 181 9.11 17.39 -3.13
CA VAL A 181 9.09 18.61 -3.96
C VAL A 181 7.74 19.28 -3.83
N TYR A 182 7.73 20.50 -3.31
CA TYR A 182 6.53 21.31 -3.12
C TYR A 182 6.14 22.03 -4.41
N GLN A 183 7.11 22.58 -5.13
CA GLN A 183 6.91 23.22 -6.43
C GLN A 183 8.06 22.90 -7.39
N ASN A 184 7.76 22.89 -8.68
CA ASN A 184 8.76 22.59 -9.70
C ASN A 184 9.96 23.53 -9.63
N TYR A 185 11.17 22.98 -9.78
CA TYR A 185 12.38 23.76 -9.88
C TYR A 185 13.44 23.05 -10.74
N ASP A 186 14.42 23.83 -11.20
CA ASP A 186 15.62 23.31 -11.84
C ASP A 186 16.84 23.94 -11.17
N ASN A 187 17.67 23.12 -10.54
CA ASN A 187 18.89 23.57 -9.89
C ASN A 187 20.16 23.07 -10.59
N SER A 188 20.08 22.68 -11.86
CA SER A 188 21.26 22.25 -12.65
C SER A 188 22.39 23.27 -12.63
N VAL A 189 22.06 24.57 -12.49
CA VAL A 189 23.01 25.65 -12.43
C VAL A 189 23.64 25.81 -11.04
N TYR A 190 23.03 25.24 -10.01
CA TYR A 190 23.48 25.32 -8.62
C TYR A 190 23.60 23.93 -7.99
N PRO A 191 24.43 23.03 -8.56
CA PRO A 191 24.47 21.61 -8.19
C PRO A 191 24.93 21.36 -6.74
N ASP A 192 25.62 22.31 -6.15
CA ASP A 192 26.17 22.22 -4.78
C ASP A 192 25.15 22.60 -3.70
N ILE A 193 23.97 23.11 -4.08
CA ILE A 193 22.93 23.52 -3.12
C ILE A 193 21.88 22.44 -3.01
N ALA A 194 21.98 21.64 -1.96
CA ALA A 194 21.05 20.55 -1.67
C ALA A 194 19.76 21.05 -0.99
N PRO A 195 18.67 20.27 -1.03
CA PRO A 195 17.48 20.50 -0.21
C PRO A 195 17.83 20.66 1.27
N GLY A 196 17.11 21.52 1.97
CA GLY A 196 17.41 21.87 3.36
C GLY A 196 18.38 23.03 3.51
N GLN A 197 19.00 23.49 2.45
CA GLN A 197 19.88 24.63 2.47
C GLN A 197 19.16 25.88 1.96
N SER A 198 19.12 26.91 2.81
CA SER A 198 18.78 28.32 2.46
C SER A 198 17.62 28.47 1.45
N ALA A 199 17.93 28.86 0.21
CA ALA A 199 16.91 29.15 -0.81
C ALA A 199 16.04 27.94 -1.23
N TRP A 200 16.51 26.72 -1.06
CA TRP A 200 15.81 25.52 -1.52
C TRP A 200 14.74 25.00 -0.55
N LEU A 201 14.66 25.54 0.66
CA LEU A 201 13.56 25.29 1.60
C LEU A 201 12.19 25.69 1.02
N THR A 202 12.16 26.67 0.12
CA THR A 202 10.91 27.09 -0.55
C THR A 202 10.38 26.03 -1.51
N PHE A 203 11.24 25.23 -2.10
CA PHE A 203 10.89 24.25 -3.14
C PHE A 203 10.66 22.85 -2.60
N ASN A 204 11.22 22.53 -1.45
CA ASN A 204 11.17 21.21 -0.85
C ASN A 204 10.66 21.29 0.58
N ILE A 205 9.83 20.33 0.97
CA ILE A 205 9.36 20.18 2.34
C ILE A 205 9.88 18.86 2.91
N PRO A 206 10.36 18.82 4.14
CA PRO A 206 10.69 17.57 4.81
C PRO A 206 9.41 16.82 5.19
N TYR A 207 9.47 15.51 5.26
CA TYR A 207 8.45 14.73 5.92
C TYR A 207 8.66 14.79 7.44
N HIS A 208 7.58 14.98 8.19
CA HIS A 208 7.56 14.92 9.65
C HIS A 208 6.89 13.64 10.11
N GLY A 209 7.53 12.91 11.03
CA GLY A 209 6.96 11.70 11.62
C GLY A 209 5.85 12.01 12.62
N THR A 210 4.89 11.10 12.75
CA THR A 210 3.78 11.22 13.72
C THR A 210 3.96 10.31 14.93
N THR A 211 5.10 9.60 15.02
CA THR A 211 5.50 8.77 16.15
C THR A 211 6.93 9.10 16.61
N PRO A 212 7.31 8.79 17.86
CA PRO A 212 8.68 9.00 18.33
C PRO A 212 9.73 8.24 17.48
N GLU A 213 9.39 7.06 16.95
CA GLU A 213 10.28 6.18 16.18
C GLU A 213 10.53 6.75 14.77
N THR A 214 9.64 7.57 14.26
CA THR A 214 9.76 8.23 12.96
C THR A 214 10.19 9.70 13.08
N ALA A 215 10.53 10.14 14.29
CA ALA A 215 11.09 11.47 14.49
C ALA A 215 12.40 11.64 13.69
N LEU A 216 12.50 12.71 12.92
CA LEU A 216 13.71 13.09 12.18
C LEU A 216 14.35 14.35 12.78
N PRO A 217 15.63 14.61 12.51
CA PRO A 217 16.27 15.82 12.97
C PRO A 217 15.51 17.08 12.55
N PHE A 218 15.44 18.06 13.46
CA PHE A 218 14.81 19.35 13.20
C PHE A 218 15.52 20.09 12.04
N VAL A 219 14.74 20.54 11.08
CA VAL A 219 15.24 21.38 9.97
C VAL A 219 14.88 22.84 10.23
N PRO A 220 15.85 23.72 10.46
CA PRO A 220 15.58 25.12 10.75
C PRO A 220 15.15 25.90 9.51
N GLY A 221 14.50 27.04 9.72
CA GLY A 221 14.17 27.99 8.67
C GLY A 221 13.02 27.54 7.74
N GLN A 222 12.18 26.63 8.18
CA GLN A 222 11.05 26.12 7.40
C GLN A 222 10.09 27.25 6.99
N PRO A 223 9.65 27.28 5.72
CA PRO A 223 8.60 28.18 5.28
C PRO A 223 7.22 27.74 5.83
N ALA A 224 6.24 28.62 5.74
CA ALA A 224 4.89 28.39 6.27
C ALA A 224 4.19 27.12 5.72
N HIS A 225 4.58 26.63 4.55
CA HIS A 225 4.02 25.42 3.96
C HIS A 225 4.71 24.12 4.42
N ALA A 226 5.74 24.23 5.26
CA ALA A 226 6.52 23.10 5.78
C ALA A 226 6.63 23.17 7.33
N ILE A 227 5.59 23.71 7.98
CA ILE A 227 5.54 23.82 9.45
C ILE A 227 5.35 22.44 10.08
N TYR A 228 5.77 22.32 11.33
CA TYR A 228 5.37 21.18 12.17
C TYR A 228 3.92 21.36 12.62
N HIS A 229 3.13 20.32 12.46
CA HIS A 229 1.74 20.27 12.91
C HIS A 229 1.62 19.57 14.27
N VAL A 230 0.52 19.87 14.96
CA VAL A 230 0.21 19.21 16.24
C VAL A 230 0.22 17.70 16.09
N GLY A 231 1.01 17.04 16.94
CA GLY A 231 1.16 15.58 16.94
C GLY A 231 2.40 15.06 16.20
N GLU A 232 3.08 15.90 15.41
CA GLU A 232 4.33 15.53 14.75
C GLU A 232 5.51 15.54 15.71
N TYR A 233 6.53 14.75 15.38
CA TYR A 233 7.72 14.57 16.20
C TYR A 233 8.99 14.97 15.46
N MET A 234 9.97 15.44 16.21
CA MET A 234 11.31 15.70 15.71
C MET A 234 12.38 15.40 16.76
N ILE A 235 13.63 15.26 16.31
CA ILE A 235 14.82 15.18 17.19
C ILE A 235 15.49 16.54 17.16
N PHE A 236 15.68 17.14 18.34
CA PHE A 236 16.36 18.43 18.44
C PHE A 236 17.87 18.24 18.66
N THR A 237 18.62 19.34 18.53
CA THR A 237 20.09 19.35 18.65
C THR A 237 20.63 18.93 20.01
N ASP A 238 19.79 18.93 21.04
CA ASP A 238 20.10 18.40 22.37
C ASP A 238 19.99 16.86 22.47
N GLY A 239 19.64 16.18 21.36
CA GLY A 239 19.50 14.75 21.26
C GLY A 239 18.16 14.19 21.75
N TYR A 240 17.24 15.03 22.19
CA TYR A 240 15.92 14.58 22.66
C TYR A 240 14.85 14.68 21.56
N THR A 241 13.88 13.79 21.68
CA THR A 241 12.68 13.82 20.85
C THR A 241 11.65 14.78 21.43
N TYR A 242 11.04 15.57 20.58
CA TYR A 242 9.99 16.51 20.94
C TYR A 242 8.73 16.24 20.09
N LYS A 243 7.57 16.38 20.75
CA LYS A 243 6.26 16.34 20.11
C LYS A 243 5.72 17.76 19.95
N CYS A 244 5.26 18.07 18.77
CA CYS A 244 4.60 19.35 18.48
C CYS A 244 3.22 19.41 19.16
N LYS A 245 2.98 20.44 19.97
CA LYS A 245 1.70 20.74 20.64
C LYS A 245 0.93 21.87 19.98
N GLN A 246 1.61 22.69 19.21
CA GLN A 246 1.05 23.81 18.50
C GLN A 246 1.81 24.01 17.19
N ASP A 247 1.07 24.18 16.09
CA ASP A 247 1.65 24.40 14.77
C ASP A 247 2.74 25.46 14.79
N THR A 248 3.94 25.12 14.35
CA THR A 248 5.11 26.02 14.45
C THR A 248 6.19 25.71 13.44
N THR A 249 6.98 26.72 13.08
CA THR A 249 8.26 26.59 12.37
C THR A 249 9.45 26.75 13.31
N TYR A 250 9.22 27.18 14.56
CA TYR A 250 10.25 27.50 15.54
C TYR A 250 10.71 26.26 16.29
N SER A 251 11.97 26.19 16.63
CA SER A 251 12.55 25.16 17.45
C SER A 251 12.10 25.24 18.93
N PRO A 252 12.33 24.18 19.74
CA PRO A 252 12.08 24.22 21.19
C PRO A 252 12.85 25.30 21.94
N SER A 253 14.01 25.71 21.42
CA SER A 253 14.79 26.81 22.02
C SER A 253 14.22 28.19 21.70
N GLU A 254 13.48 28.34 20.58
CA GLU A 254 12.86 29.61 20.18
C GLU A 254 11.43 29.73 20.70
N TYR A 255 10.69 28.61 20.76
CA TYR A 255 9.29 28.60 21.21
C TYR A 255 8.99 27.30 22.00
N ALA A 256 9.41 27.25 23.25
CA ALA A 256 9.31 26.07 24.11
C ALA A 256 7.87 25.62 24.34
N ASP A 257 6.89 26.52 24.39
CA ASP A 257 5.49 26.22 24.67
C ASP A 257 4.83 25.40 23.54
N ALA A 258 5.36 25.48 22.33
CA ALA A 258 4.88 24.69 21.18
C ALA A 258 5.33 23.22 21.23
N TRP A 259 6.20 22.87 22.14
CA TRP A 259 6.83 21.55 22.19
C TRP A 259 6.65 20.83 23.53
N GLU A 260 6.59 19.54 23.46
CA GLU A 260 6.63 18.62 24.61
C GLU A 260 7.84 17.70 24.44
N LYS A 261 8.73 17.72 25.42
CA LYS A 261 9.88 16.80 25.45
C LYS A 261 9.38 15.39 25.79
N VAL A 262 9.66 14.45 24.90
CA VAL A 262 9.28 13.04 25.09
C VAL A 262 10.36 12.34 25.90
N SER A 263 9.95 11.73 27.00
CA SER A 263 10.86 10.87 27.78
C SER A 263 11.07 9.56 27.00
N THR A 264 12.31 9.25 26.69
CA THR A 264 12.73 7.95 26.17
C THR A 264 12.67 6.89 27.25
#